data_5ce7c10de141af2083edb2ca1e986c21
#
_entry.id   5ce7c10de141af2083edb2ca1e986c21
#
_cell.length_a   1.000
_cell.length_b   1.000
_cell.length_c   1.000
_cell.angle_alpha   90.00
_cell.angle_beta   90.00
_cell.angle_gamma   90.00
#
_symmetry.space_group_name_H-M   'P 1'
#
loop_
_entity.id
_entity.type
_entity.pdbx_description
1 polymer ?
#
loop_
_entity_poly.entity_id
_entity_poly.type
_entity_poly.pdbx_seq_one_letter_code
_entity_poly.pdbx_strand_id
1 'polypeptide(L)'
;MSRLRIPKPDVAQATMNNLYADLDRRVAAGPQGNCPVDLTSAFLKLCLAQSCGKCTPCRVGLDQLSVILDRILEGNAEPDDLFVLRETAQVIADSADCAIGFEAANLVLHGLNAFQDDYLAHIRQGHCTADFQAVPCMERCPAHVDIPGYIALVGEGRCADAVRLIRKDNPFPSVCGLICEHPCEAHCRRNIIDDAINIRGVKRYAVEHAGTVPAPQCAPDTGKTVAVIGGGPAGLTAAYFLRLMGHDVTVFEARDQLGGMLRFGIPLYRLPDEQLDADINCILSTGVKVKMNVNIGKDIPFAQLRREFDRVYISNGAHSGKKLGIPGEDANGVYSAVQLLRDMGDGKAPDFTGKRVLVVGGGNVAMDVVRTSVRLGASAVYCFYRRRRQDMTAQPEEIEGAIAEGCEVETLRAPVRIETDENNNVTALIVQPQIVGDYSNGRPLPRNADEPEQRYEGDVVIVAIGQAIESAPFEEDGVPTKRGVLLAEETGVIPGMPDVYAGGDCVSGPATVIRAIQAGKVAAGNIDESFGMHHEITVDF
;
A
#
# COMPACT_ATOMS: atom_id res chain seq x y z
N MET A 1 -10.03 -56.34 -12.07
CA MET A 1 -9.12 -55.18 -11.92
C MET A 1 -9.91 -54.03 -11.32
N SER A 2 -9.49 -53.57 -10.17
CA SER A 2 -10.16 -52.43 -9.50
C SER A 2 -10.10 -51.19 -10.40
N ARG A 3 -11.24 -50.60 -10.72
CA ARG A 3 -11.33 -49.33 -11.46
C ARG A 3 -11.01 -48.12 -10.59
N LEU A 4 -10.72 -48.33 -9.32
CA LEU A 4 -10.32 -47.27 -8.37
C LEU A 4 -8.87 -46.86 -8.62
N ARG A 5 -8.68 -45.66 -9.12
CA ARG A 5 -7.36 -45.02 -9.14
C ARG A 5 -7.03 -44.53 -7.74
N ILE A 6 -6.01 -45.11 -7.13
CA ILE A 6 -5.44 -44.63 -5.88
C ILE A 6 -4.53 -43.45 -6.25
N PRO A 7 -4.79 -42.23 -5.77
CA PRO A 7 -3.80 -41.15 -5.95
C PRO A 7 -2.48 -41.58 -5.33
N LYS A 8 -1.39 -41.36 -6.05
CA LYS A 8 -0.06 -41.54 -5.49
C LYS A 8 0.10 -40.55 -4.32
N PRO A 9 0.87 -40.86 -3.28
CA PRO A 9 1.11 -39.95 -2.15
C PRO A 9 1.50 -38.54 -2.61
N ASP A 10 2.33 -38.42 -3.62
CA ASP A 10 2.79 -37.16 -4.20
C ASP A 10 1.63 -36.33 -4.80
N VAL A 11 0.64 -36.98 -5.42
CA VAL A 11 -0.54 -36.30 -5.99
C VAL A 11 -1.46 -35.81 -4.88
N ALA A 12 -1.64 -36.59 -3.81
CA ALA A 12 -2.45 -36.18 -2.67
C ALA A 12 -1.84 -34.97 -1.95
N GLN A 13 -0.52 -34.97 -1.76
CA GLN A 13 0.19 -33.85 -1.16
C GLN A 13 0.14 -32.60 -2.03
N ALA A 14 0.31 -32.73 -3.34
CA ALA A 14 0.20 -31.62 -4.28
C ALA A 14 -1.23 -31.02 -4.26
N THR A 15 -2.25 -31.88 -4.19
CA THR A 15 -3.65 -31.43 -4.04
C THR A 15 -3.84 -30.63 -2.75
N MET A 16 -3.31 -31.13 -1.61
CA MET A 16 -3.41 -30.42 -0.33
C MET A 16 -2.70 -29.07 -0.37
N ASN A 17 -1.52 -28.98 -0.97
CA ASN A 17 -0.81 -27.71 -1.11
C ASN A 17 -1.62 -26.67 -1.90
N ASN A 18 -2.32 -27.09 -2.95
CA ASN A 18 -3.21 -26.21 -3.70
C ASN A 18 -4.43 -25.77 -2.87
N LEU A 19 -5.03 -26.68 -2.10
CA LEU A 19 -6.15 -26.34 -1.21
C LEU A 19 -5.76 -25.36 -0.11
N TYR A 20 -4.56 -25.50 0.48
CA TYR A 20 -4.03 -24.52 1.45
C TYR A 20 -3.79 -23.17 0.79
N ALA A 21 -3.24 -23.11 -0.42
CA ALA A 21 -3.07 -21.86 -1.14
C ALA A 21 -4.42 -21.17 -1.43
N ASP A 22 -5.48 -21.95 -1.72
CA ASP A 22 -6.84 -21.44 -1.89
C ASP A 22 -7.43 -20.92 -0.56
N LEU A 23 -7.18 -21.62 0.55
CA LEU A 23 -7.58 -21.18 1.88
C LEU A 23 -6.90 -19.86 2.26
N ASP A 24 -5.57 -19.76 2.04
CA ASP A 24 -4.81 -18.54 2.29
C ASP A 24 -5.35 -17.35 1.50
N ARG A 25 -5.72 -17.55 0.22
CA ARG A 25 -6.36 -16.51 -0.59
C ARG A 25 -7.72 -16.08 -0.02
N ARG A 26 -8.54 -17.04 0.44
CA ARG A 26 -9.84 -16.74 1.07
C ARG A 26 -9.67 -15.95 2.36
N VAL A 27 -8.73 -16.35 3.21
CA VAL A 27 -8.44 -15.64 4.47
C VAL A 27 -7.94 -14.21 4.18
N ALA A 28 -7.04 -14.06 3.19
CA ALA A 28 -6.53 -12.74 2.79
C ALA A 28 -7.60 -11.82 2.18
N ALA A 29 -8.57 -12.39 1.44
CA ALA A 29 -9.67 -11.65 0.83
C ALA A 29 -10.88 -11.46 1.77
N GLY A 30 -10.92 -12.21 2.89
CA GLY A 30 -11.98 -12.12 3.89
C GLY A 30 -11.87 -10.87 4.77
N PRO A 31 -12.93 -10.47 5.47
CA PRO A 31 -12.87 -9.44 6.49
C PRO A 31 -11.94 -9.87 7.64
N GLN A 32 -11.44 -8.90 8.40
CA GLN A 32 -10.84 -9.23 9.70
C GLN A 32 -11.92 -9.89 10.57
N GLY A 33 -11.56 -11.01 11.22
CA GLY A 33 -12.52 -11.78 11.98
C GLY A 33 -13.37 -12.76 11.16
N ASN A 34 -12.80 -13.35 10.09
CA ASN A 34 -13.44 -14.49 9.42
C ASN A 34 -13.87 -15.56 10.42
N CYS A 35 -15.07 -16.10 10.24
CA CYS A 35 -15.55 -17.18 11.09
C CYS A 35 -14.65 -18.42 10.97
N PRO A 36 -13.96 -18.83 12.04
CA PRO A 36 -13.08 -19.99 11.97
C PRO A 36 -13.86 -21.30 11.74
N VAL A 37 -15.11 -21.38 12.20
CA VAL A 37 -15.98 -22.53 11.97
C VAL A 37 -16.37 -22.66 10.50
N ASP A 38 -16.75 -21.53 9.86
CA ASP A 38 -17.08 -21.50 8.42
C ASP A 38 -15.87 -21.81 7.55
N LEU A 39 -14.71 -21.25 7.86
CA LEU A 39 -13.46 -21.56 7.15
C LEU A 39 -13.10 -23.03 7.26
N THR A 40 -13.24 -23.62 8.45
CA THR A 40 -12.99 -25.05 8.67
C THR A 40 -13.95 -25.90 7.86
N SER A 41 -15.27 -25.59 7.89
CA SER A 41 -16.29 -26.29 7.10
C SER A 41 -16.03 -26.19 5.60
N ALA A 42 -15.73 -24.97 5.11
CA ALA A 42 -15.44 -24.73 3.69
C ALA A 42 -14.22 -25.54 3.20
N PHE A 43 -13.14 -25.55 3.97
CA PHE A 43 -11.94 -26.33 3.64
C PHE A 43 -12.20 -27.83 3.69
N LEU A 44 -12.90 -28.31 4.71
CA LEU A 44 -13.29 -29.71 4.83
C LEU A 44 -14.10 -30.18 3.61
N LYS A 45 -15.06 -29.37 3.15
CA LYS A 45 -15.86 -29.64 1.94
C LYS A 45 -15.01 -29.72 0.67
N LEU A 46 -14.00 -28.86 0.56
CA LEU A 46 -13.03 -28.93 -0.54
C LEU A 46 -12.22 -30.24 -0.48
N CYS A 47 -11.74 -30.64 0.69
CA CYS A 47 -11.05 -31.92 0.88
C CYS A 47 -11.95 -33.12 0.57
N LEU A 48 -13.22 -33.07 0.99
CA LEU A 48 -14.21 -34.11 0.70
C LEU A 48 -14.43 -34.25 -0.81
N ALA A 49 -14.55 -33.13 -1.53
CA ALA A 49 -14.70 -33.13 -2.99
C ALA A 49 -13.46 -33.69 -3.73
N GLN A 50 -12.28 -33.61 -3.16
CA GLN A 50 -11.03 -34.18 -3.70
C GLN A 50 -10.74 -35.58 -3.21
N SER A 51 -11.54 -36.12 -2.27
CA SER A 51 -11.35 -37.44 -1.71
C SER A 51 -11.60 -38.54 -2.77
N CYS A 52 -10.73 -39.53 -2.83
CA CYS A 52 -10.91 -40.66 -3.70
C CYS A 52 -11.96 -41.68 -3.19
N GLY A 53 -12.48 -41.50 -1.96
CA GLY A 53 -13.49 -42.37 -1.32
C GLY A 53 -13.04 -43.81 -1.01
N LYS A 54 -11.75 -44.13 -1.13
CA LYS A 54 -11.22 -45.48 -0.93
C LYS A 54 -11.24 -45.93 0.53
N CYS A 55 -10.64 -45.15 1.41
CA CYS A 55 -10.57 -45.47 2.84
C CYS A 55 -11.82 -45.02 3.59
N THR A 56 -12.19 -45.76 4.62
CA THR A 56 -13.35 -45.45 5.47
C THR A 56 -13.24 -44.11 6.16
N PRO A 57 -12.06 -43.70 6.71
CA PRO A 57 -11.90 -42.39 7.34
C PRO A 57 -12.30 -41.22 6.42
N CYS A 58 -11.91 -41.23 5.14
CA CYS A 58 -12.35 -40.20 4.21
C CYS A 58 -13.82 -40.35 3.81
N ARG A 59 -14.23 -41.56 3.39
CA ARG A 59 -15.56 -41.78 2.80
C ARG A 59 -16.72 -41.55 3.78
N VAL A 60 -16.52 -41.87 5.05
CA VAL A 60 -17.56 -41.77 6.08
C VAL A 60 -17.21 -40.66 7.07
N GLY A 61 -15.95 -40.60 7.51
CA GLY A 61 -15.54 -39.71 8.58
C GLY A 61 -15.56 -38.24 8.18
N LEU A 62 -15.00 -37.86 7.00
CA LEU A 62 -15.05 -36.47 6.56
C LEU A 62 -16.48 -35.98 6.30
N ASP A 63 -17.37 -36.87 5.83
CA ASP A 63 -18.78 -36.54 5.67
C ASP A 63 -19.45 -36.27 7.03
N GLN A 64 -19.21 -37.09 8.04
CA GLN A 64 -19.70 -36.88 9.39
C GLN A 64 -19.18 -35.57 10.01
N LEU A 65 -17.89 -35.26 9.84
CA LEU A 65 -17.35 -33.98 10.30
C LEU A 65 -18.06 -32.81 9.62
N SER A 66 -18.34 -32.91 8.30
CA SER A 66 -19.06 -31.88 7.55
C SER A 66 -20.47 -31.66 8.10
N VAL A 67 -21.21 -32.74 8.37
CA VAL A 67 -22.57 -32.68 8.93
C VAL A 67 -22.57 -32.02 10.31
N ILE A 68 -21.61 -32.34 11.17
CA ILE A 68 -21.53 -31.74 12.51
C ILE A 68 -21.18 -30.24 12.39
N LEU A 69 -20.22 -29.87 11.53
CA LEU A 69 -19.86 -28.46 11.31
C LEU A 69 -21.04 -27.66 10.74
N ASP A 70 -21.81 -28.22 9.83
CA ASP A 70 -23.01 -27.56 9.29
C ASP A 70 -24.07 -27.35 10.38
N ARG A 71 -24.31 -28.34 11.26
CA ARG A 71 -25.20 -28.17 12.43
C ARG A 71 -24.73 -27.07 13.38
N ILE A 72 -23.40 -26.96 13.59
CA ILE A 72 -22.82 -25.88 14.41
C ILE A 72 -23.08 -24.52 13.76
N LEU A 73 -22.84 -24.39 12.46
CA LEU A 73 -23.06 -23.15 11.70
C LEU A 73 -24.53 -22.73 11.64
N GLU A 74 -25.44 -23.71 11.61
CA GLU A 74 -26.89 -23.50 11.59
C GLU A 74 -27.47 -23.22 12.99
N GLY A 75 -26.66 -23.31 14.06
CA GLY A 75 -27.11 -23.16 15.43
C GLY A 75 -27.97 -24.35 15.95
N ASN A 76 -27.89 -25.50 15.31
CA ASN A 76 -28.65 -26.73 15.60
C ASN A 76 -27.83 -27.80 16.35
N ALA A 77 -26.60 -27.47 16.75
CA ALA A 77 -25.69 -28.38 17.43
C ALA A 77 -25.80 -28.26 18.95
N GLU A 78 -25.46 -29.33 19.66
CA GLU A 78 -25.36 -29.38 21.12
C GLU A 78 -23.88 -29.39 21.56
N PRO A 79 -23.56 -29.02 22.82
CA PRO A 79 -22.17 -29.04 23.30
C PRO A 79 -21.46 -30.38 23.17
N ASP A 80 -22.20 -31.51 23.24
CA ASP A 80 -21.67 -32.85 23.06
C ASP A 80 -21.21 -33.10 21.60
N ASP A 81 -21.72 -32.37 20.63
CA ASP A 81 -21.26 -32.45 19.24
C ASP A 81 -19.78 -32.06 19.08
N LEU A 82 -19.24 -31.18 19.94
CA LEU A 82 -17.81 -30.84 19.92
C LEU A 82 -16.94 -32.02 20.32
N PHE A 83 -17.41 -32.84 21.28
CA PHE A 83 -16.70 -34.06 21.66
C PHE A 83 -16.69 -35.05 20.50
N VAL A 84 -17.85 -35.28 19.87
CA VAL A 84 -17.98 -36.19 18.72
C VAL A 84 -17.14 -35.68 17.52
N LEU A 85 -17.13 -34.37 17.25
CA LEU A 85 -16.33 -33.74 16.21
C LEU A 85 -14.82 -33.97 16.44
N ARG A 86 -14.35 -33.77 17.69
CA ARG A 86 -12.96 -33.99 18.09
C ARG A 86 -12.54 -35.45 17.96
N GLU A 87 -13.29 -36.37 18.52
CA GLU A 87 -12.98 -37.81 18.49
C GLU A 87 -12.97 -38.33 17.04
N THR A 88 -13.97 -37.94 16.27
CA THR A 88 -14.03 -38.32 14.84
C THR A 88 -12.85 -37.79 14.06
N ALA A 89 -12.49 -36.52 14.24
CA ALA A 89 -11.33 -35.92 13.58
C ALA A 89 -10.02 -36.62 13.99
N GLN A 90 -9.85 -36.96 15.29
CA GLN A 90 -8.66 -37.67 15.76
C GLN A 90 -8.55 -39.04 15.12
N VAL A 91 -9.63 -39.82 15.07
CA VAL A 91 -9.64 -41.14 14.41
C VAL A 91 -9.27 -41.03 12.93
N ILE A 92 -9.76 -40.02 12.23
CA ILE A 92 -9.42 -39.79 10.82
C ILE A 92 -7.94 -39.42 10.67
N ALA A 93 -7.42 -38.52 11.50
CA ALA A 93 -6.04 -38.10 11.49
C ALA A 93 -5.08 -39.29 11.68
N ASP A 94 -5.43 -40.25 12.56
CA ASP A 94 -4.62 -41.40 12.89
C ASP A 94 -4.77 -42.57 11.90
N SER A 95 -5.85 -42.61 11.09
CA SER A 95 -6.20 -43.80 10.29
C SER A 95 -6.37 -43.54 8.79
N ALA A 96 -6.30 -42.30 8.33
CA ALA A 96 -6.42 -41.99 6.91
C ALA A 96 -5.20 -42.44 6.09
N ASP A 97 -5.43 -43.01 4.91
CA ASP A 97 -4.40 -43.56 4.04
C ASP A 97 -3.54 -42.50 3.32
N CYS A 98 -3.93 -41.23 3.29
CA CYS A 98 -3.24 -40.19 2.53
C CYS A 98 -3.46 -38.78 3.08
N ALA A 99 -2.69 -37.81 2.56
CA ALA A 99 -2.68 -36.42 3.00
C ALA A 99 -4.07 -35.78 3.01
N ILE A 100 -4.97 -36.07 2.07
CA ILE A 100 -6.32 -35.47 2.03
C ILE A 100 -7.11 -35.77 3.30
N GLY A 101 -7.06 -37.00 3.79
CA GLY A 101 -7.81 -37.39 5.00
C GLY A 101 -7.22 -36.80 6.27
N PHE A 102 -5.94 -37.04 6.53
CA PHE A 102 -5.34 -36.61 7.79
C PHE A 102 -5.15 -35.09 7.89
N GLU A 103 -4.86 -34.38 6.79
CA GLU A 103 -4.75 -32.93 6.80
C GLU A 103 -6.12 -32.24 7.00
N ALA A 104 -7.18 -32.76 6.37
CA ALA A 104 -8.53 -32.27 6.60
C ALA A 104 -8.96 -32.42 8.06
N ALA A 105 -8.65 -33.56 8.67
CA ALA A 105 -8.93 -33.82 10.07
C ALA A 105 -8.06 -32.97 11.02
N ASN A 106 -6.78 -32.82 10.70
CA ASN A 106 -5.87 -31.95 11.47
C ASN A 106 -6.33 -30.49 11.47
N LEU A 107 -6.86 -29.97 10.37
CA LEU A 107 -7.41 -28.62 10.34
C LEU A 107 -8.61 -28.47 11.25
N VAL A 108 -9.51 -29.46 11.31
CA VAL A 108 -10.64 -29.46 12.25
C VAL A 108 -10.15 -29.48 13.69
N LEU A 109 -9.18 -30.33 14.04
CA LEU A 109 -8.57 -30.38 15.37
C LEU A 109 -7.89 -29.05 15.74
N HIS A 110 -7.18 -28.45 14.78
CA HIS A 110 -6.55 -27.16 14.97
C HIS A 110 -7.59 -26.06 15.22
N GLY A 111 -8.65 -26.01 14.42
CA GLY A 111 -9.76 -25.09 14.61
C GLY A 111 -10.40 -25.21 15.99
N LEU A 112 -10.72 -26.43 16.41
CA LEU A 112 -11.29 -26.72 17.74
C LEU A 112 -10.37 -26.29 18.90
N ASN A 113 -9.05 -26.43 18.73
CA ASN A 113 -8.08 -26.08 19.79
C ASN A 113 -7.81 -24.57 19.85
N ALA A 114 -7.75 -23.92 18.68
CA ALA A 114 -7.39 -22.50 18.60
C ALA A 114 -8.59 -21.56 18.79
N PHE A 115 -9.81 -22.00 18.44
CA PHE A 115 -11.01 -21.16 18.39
C PHE A 115 -12.21 -21.78 19.09
N GLN A 116 -11.98 -22.51 20.19
CA GLN A 116 -13.05 -23.21 20.93
C GLN A 116 -14.21 -22.30 21.34
N ASP A 117 -13.90 -21.03 21.68
CA ASP A 117 -14.92 -20.07 22.11
C ASP A 117 -15.86 -19.70 20.93
N ASP A 118 -15.36 -19.64 19.69
CA ASP A 118 -16.20 -19.39 18.52
C ASP A 118 -17.14 -20.57 18.23
N TYR A 119 -16.65 -21.80 18.35
CA TYR A 119 -17.50 -22.99 18.23
C TYR A 119 -18.60 -23.03 19.27
N LEU A 120 -18.27 -22.72 20.53
CA LEU A 120 -19.25 -22.63 21.61
C LEU A 120 -20.25 -21.49 21.44
N ALA A 121 -19.80 -20.35 20.88
CA ALA A 121 -20.66 -19.21 20.59
C ALA A 121 -21.69 -19.56 19.50
N HIS A 122 -21.29 -20.23 18.43
CA HIS A 122 -22.22 -20.75 17.43
C HIS A 122 -23.29 -21.68 18.03
N ILE A 123 -22.88 -22.60 18.90
CA ILE A 123 -23.81 -23.52 19.54
C ILE A 123 -24.80 -22.79 20.48
N ARG A 124 -24.33 -21.78 21.22
CA ARG A 124 -25.14 -21.08 22.25
C ARG A 124 -25.93 -19.90 21.70
N GLN A 125 -25.41 -19.22 20.68
CA GLN A 125 -25.89 -17.91 20.22
C GLN A 125 -26.23 -17.89 18.73
N GLY A 126 -25.87 -18.93 17.96
CA GLY A 126 -26.08 -19.02 16.53
C GLY A 126 -25.09 -18.20 15.68
N HIS A 127 -24.07 -17.60 16.30
CA HIS A 127 -23.04 -16.81 15.60
C HIS A 127 -21.70 -16.90 16.35
N CYS A 128 -20.58 -16.59 15.68
CA CYS A 128 -19.28 -16.55 16.33
C CYS A 128 -19.05 -15.24 17.10
N THR A 129 -17.95 -15.18 17.87
CA THR A 129 -17.58 -14.02 18.68
C THR A 129 -17.07 -12.84 17.86
N ALA A 130 -16.64 -13.08 16.62
CA ALA A 130 -16.08 -12.07 15.75
C ALA A 130 -17.14 -11.14 15.16
N ASP A 131 -16.84 -9.84 15.08
CA ASP A 131 -17.66 -8.86 14.38
C ASP A 131 -17.39 -8.92 12.86
N PHE A 132 -18.37 -9.37 12.09
CA PHE A 132 -18.25 -9.60 10.65
C PHE A 132 -18.64 -8.42 9.78
N GLN A 133 -18.81 -7.21 10.32
CA GLN A 133 -19.24 -6.06 9.55
C GLN A 133 -18.15 -5.49 8.62
N ALA A 134 -16.90 -5.84 8.88
CA ALA A 134 -15.77 -5.36 8.09
C ALA A 134 -15.76 -5.90 6.65
N VAL A 135 -15.61 -5.01 5.68
CA VAL A 135 -15.52 -5.31 4.26
C VAL A 135 -14.05 -5.25 3.82
N PRO A 136 -13.47 -6.34 3.25
CA PRO A 136 -12.02 -6.41 2.99
C PRO A 136 -11.46 -5.23 2.20
N CYS A 137 -12.18 -4.74 1.19
CA CYS A 137 -11.71 -3.60 0.39
C CYS A 137 -11.70 -2.29 1.20
N MET A 138 -12.56 -2.13 2.20
CA MET A 138 -12.53 -0.98 3.12
C MET A 138 -11.40 -1.13 4.14
N GLU A 139 -11.28 -2.30 4.78
CA GLU A 139 -10.26 -2.59 5.80
C GLU A 139 -8.84 -2.52 5.26
N ARG A 140 -8.63 -2.96 4.01
CA ARG A 140 -7.32 -2.90 3.36
C ARG A 140 -7.04 -1.56 2.70
N CYS A 141 -8.04 -0.68 2.62
CA CYS A 141 -7.82 0.71 2.21
C CYS A 141 -7.24 1.49 3.40
N PRO A 142 -6.00 2.03 3.31
CA PRO A 142 -5.44 2.79 4.43
C PRO A 142 -6.33 3.95 4.91
N ALA A 143 -7.04 4.63 4.00
CA ALA A 143 -7.96 5.71 4.34
C ALA A 143 -9.38 5.23 4.74
N HIS A 144 -9.66 3.93 4.73
CA HIS A 144 -10.97 3.32 5.04
C HIS A 144 -12.13 3.90 4.24
N VAL A 145 -11.90 4.16 2.94
CA VAL A 145 -12.94 4.71 2.04
C VAL A 145 -14.08 3.71 1.90
N ASP A 146 -15.33 4.19 1.97
CA ASP A 146 -16.52 3.38 1.71
C ASP A 146 -16.62 2.98 0.24
N ILE A 147 -15.90 1.89 -0.09
CA ILE A 147 -15.77 1.38 -1.46
C ILE A 147 -17.09 0.79 -1.97
N PRO A 148 -17.80 -0.08 -1.23
CA PRO A 148 -19.09 -0.60 -1.66
C PRO A 148 -20.12 0.51 -1.91
N GLY A 149 -20.15 1.51 -1.03
CA GLY A 149 -21.08 2.64 -1.13
C GLY A 149 -20.88 3.45 -2.42
N TYR A 150 -19.66 3.88 -2.72
CA TYR A 150 -19.46 4.65 -3.94
C TYR A 150 -19.61 3.81 -5.22
N ILE A 151 -19.30 2.51 -5.20
CA ILE A 151 -19.55 1.61 -6.35
C ILE A 151 -21.05 1.48 -6.62
N ALA A 152 -21.87 1.34 -5.57
CA ALA A 152 -23.33 1.30 -5.71
C ALA A 152 -23.88 2.61 -6.30
N LEU A 153 -23.42 3.76 -5.79
CA LEU A 153 -23.83 5.07 -6.31
C LEU A 153 -23.45 5.28 -7.79
N VAL A 154 -22.25 4.81 -8.20
CA VAL A 154 -21.87 4.83 -9.63
C VAL A 154 -22.77 3.91 -10.45
N GLY A 155 -23.11 2.73 -9.93
CA GLY A 155 -24.05 1.81 -10.58
C GLY A 155 -25.46 2.42 -10.81
N GLU A 156 -25.88 3.34 -9.94
CA GLU A 156 -27.11 4.10 -10.04
C GLU A 156 -26.99 5.38 -10.91
N GLY A 157 -25.81 5.67 -11.48
CA GLY A 157 -25.53 6.88 -12.23
C GLY A 157 -25.34 8.14 -11.37
N ARG A 158 -25.23 8.01 -10.05
CA ARG A 158 -25.08 9.09 -9.05
C ARG A 158 -23.60 9.41 -8.80
N CYS A 159 -22.85 9.73 -9.85
CA CYS A 159 -21.40 9.96 -9.76
C CYS A 159 -21.03 11.13 -8.83
N ALA A 160 -21.84 12.18 -8.76
CA ALA A 160 -21.59 13.31 -7.85
C ALA A 160 -21.68 12.87 -6.38
N ASP A 161 -22.66 12.04 -6.04
CA ASP A 161 -22.81 11.50 -4.67
C ASP A 161 -21.69 10.50 -4.34
N ALA A 162 -21.26 9.71 -5.31
CA ALA A 162 -20.08 8.84 -5.16
C ALA A 162 -18.82 9.65 -4.81
N VAL A 163 -18.59 10.80 -5.46
CA VAL A 163 -17.45 11.68 -5.15
C VAL A 163 -17.61 12.32 -3.77
N ARG A 164 -18.81 12.73 -3.36
CA ARG A 164 -19.06 13.22 -1.99
C ARG A 164 -18.71 12.14 -0.96
N LEU A 165 -19.18 10.92 -1.18
CA LEU A 165 -18.90 9.79 -0.29
C LEU A 165 -17.39 9.49 -0.20
N ILE A 166 -16.68 9.50 -1.33
CA ILE A 166 -15.22 9.31 -1.32
C ILE A 166 -14.53 10.41 -0.52
N ARG A 167 -14.94 11.69 -0.67
CA ARG A 167 -14.34 12.84 0.01
C ARG A 167 -14.55 12.86 1.52
N LYS A 168 -15.50 12.10 2.04
CA LYS A 168 -15.63 11.84 3.47
C LYS A 168 -14.35 11.29 4.10
N ASP A 169 -13.63 10.46 3.34
CA ASP A 169 -12.44 9.74 3.83
C ASP A 169 -11.16 10.08 3.05
N ASN A 170 -11.29 10.62 1.85
CA ASN A 170 -10.20 10.87 0.93
C ASN A 170 -10.44 12.14 0.10
N PRO A 171 -9.74 13.25 0.39
CA PRO A 171 -9.90 14.51 -0.33
C PRO A 171 -9.24 14.53 -1.73
N PHE A 172 -8.57 13.45 -2.13
CA PHE A 172 -7.89 13.30 -3.42
C PHE A 172 -8.53 12.20 -4.30
N PRO A 173 -9.84 12.26 -4.63
CA PRO A 173 -10.49 11.24 -5.45
C PRO A 173 -9.92 11.17 -6.87
N SER A 174 -9.60 12.31 -7.51
CA SER A 174 -9.04 12.38 -8.87
C SER A 174 -7.66 11.75 -8.92
N VAL A 175 -6.77 12.17 -8.02
CA VAL A 175 -5.42 11.61 -7.87
C VAL A 175 -5.47 10.10 -7.63
N CYS A 176 -6.27 9.65 -6.64
CA CYS A 176 -6.36 8.23 -6.31
C CYS A 176 -7.04 7.40 -7.41
N GLY A 177 -7.90 8.00 -8.23
CA GLY A 177 -8.47 7.34 -9.41
C GLY A 177 -7.43 7.02 -10.49
N LEU A 178 -6.34 7.79 -10.54
CA LEU A 178 -5.27 7.64 -11.54
C LEU A 178 -4.08 6.83 -11.03
N ILE A 179 -3.58 7.09 -9.81
CA ILE A 179 -2.27 6.61 -9.37
C ILE A 179 -2.27 5.77 -8.09
N CYS A 180 -3.42 5.51 -7.46
CA CYS A 180 -3.47 4.67 -6.27
C CYS A 180 -2.97 3.25 -6.59
N GLU A 181 -2.15 2.67 -5.71
CA GLU A 181 -1.69 1.28 -5.81
C GLU A 181 -2.79 0.24 -5.51
N HIS A 182 -4.01 0.67 -5.25
CA HIS A 182 -5.26 -0.10 -5.10
C HIS A 182 -5.14 -1.41 -4.29
N PRO A 183 -4.63 -1.39 -3.05
CA PRO A 183 -4.55 -2.60 -2.22
C PRO A 183 -5.92 -3.25 -1.99
N CYS A 184 -7.00 -2.50 -2.15
CA CYS A 184 -8.38 -2.99 -2.10
C CYS A 184 -8.69 -4.02 -3.19
N GLU A 185 -8.12 -3.89 -4.39
CA GLU A 185 -8.31 -4.85 -5.49
C GLU A 185 -7.58 -6.16 -5.22
N ALA A 186 -6.36 -6.10 -4.68
CA ALA A 186 -5.60 -7.28 -4.30
C ALA A 186 -6.34 -8.15 -3.24
N HIS A 187 -7.21 -7.52 -2.42
CA HIS A 187 -8.00 -8.19 -1.38
C HIS A 187 -9.49 -8.26 -1.72
N CYS A 188 -9.86 -8.07 -2.98
CA CYS A 188 -11.24 -8.17 -3.42
C CYS A 188 -11.73 -9.61 -3.32
N ARG A 189 -12.92 -9.81 -2.70
CA ARG A 189 -13.54 -11.15 -2.59
C ARG A 189 -13.79 -11.80 -3.95
N ARG A 190 -13.95 -11.01 -5.01
CA ARG A 190 -14.11 -11.54 -6.36
C ARG A 190 -12.89 -12.32 -6.84
N ASN A 191 -11.68 -12.04 -6.35
CA ASN A 191 -10.48 -12.83 -6.66
C ASN A 191 -10.59 -14.31 -6.28
N ILE A 192 -11.58 -14.70 -5.44
CA ILE A 192 -11.84 -16.10 -5.08
C ILE A 192 -12.62 -16.80 -6.19
N ILE A 193 -13.40 -16.05 -6.97
CA ILE A 193 -14.34 -16.57 -7.99
C ILE A 193 -13.80 -16.36 -9.39
N ASP A 194 -13.38 -15.11 -9.67
CA ASP A 194 -12.90 -14.64 -10.99
C ASP A 194 -11.85 -13.53 -10.80
N ASP A 195 -12.07 -12.32 -11.29
CA ASP A 195 -11.15 -11.20 -11.19
C ASP A 195 -11.66 -10.14 -10.22
N ALA A 196 -10.74 -9.34 -9.64
CA ALA A 196 -11.09 -8.21 -8.80
C ALA A 196 -12.00 -7.22 -9.55
N ILE A 197 -12.90 -6.58 -8.80
CA ILE A 197 -13.57 -5.38 -9.31
C ILE A 197 -12.49 -4.32 -9.58
N ASN A 198 -12.54 -3.66 -10.73
CA ASN A 198 -11.66 -2.52 -11.05
C ASN A 198 -12.07 -1.28 -10.23
N ILE A 199 -11.77 -1.34 -8.93
CA ILE A 199 -12.19 -0.34 -7.91
C ILE A 199 -11.58 1.03 -8.22
N ARG A 200 -10.31 1.06 -8.62
CA ARG A 200 -9.61 2.29 -9.02
C ARG A 200 -10.26 2.89 -10.28
N GLY A 201 -10.57 2.06 -11.28
CA GLY A 201 -11.25 2.50 -12.50
C GLY A 201 -12.65 3.03 -12.26
N VAL A 202 -13.44 2.40 -11.36
CA VAL A 202 -14.77 2.91 -10.97
C VAL A 202 -14.65 4.27 -10.26
N LYS A 203 -13.64 4.47 -9.39
CA LYS A 203 -13.37 5.76 -8.76
C LYS A 203 -13.04 6.83 -9.79
N ARG A 204 -12.17 6.51 -10.76
CA ARG A 204 -11.83 7.40 -11.87
C ARG A 204 -13.08 7.77 -12.68
N TYR A 205 -13.88 6.79 -13.04
CA TYR A 205 -15.13 7.01 -13.75
C TYR A 205 -16.07 7.95 -12.99
N ALA A 206 -16.23 7.76 -11.67
CA ALA A 206 -17.04 8.62 -10.82
C ALA A 206 -16.58 10.08 -10.92
N VAL A 207 -15.28 10.34 -10.79
CA VAL A 207 -14.72 11.71 -10.88
C VAL A 207 -14.93 12.32 -12.26
N GLU A 208 -14.65 11.58 -13.33
CA GLU A 208 -14.78 12.06 -14.72
C GLU A 208 -16.24 12.39 -15.10
N HIS A 209 -17.23 11.79 -14.42
CA HIS A 209 -18.66 11.95 -14.74
C HIS A 209 -19.46 12.70 -13.65
N ALA A 210 -18.81 13.12 -12.54
CA ALA A 210 -19.49 13.79 -11.43
C ALA A 210 -19.83 15.27 -11.71
N GLY A 211 -19.17 15.89 -12.69
CA GLY A 211 -19.19 17.35 -12.84
C GLY A 211 -18.53 18.05 -11.65
N THR A 212 -18.94 19.28 -11.38
CA THR A 212 -18.39 20.05 -10.23
C THR A 212 -19.07 19.63 -8.94
N VAL A 213 -18.31 19.02 -8.03
CA VAL A 213 -18.78 18.63 -6.69
C VAL A 213 -18.12 19.56 -5.66
N PRO A 214 -18.88 20.40 -4.94
CA PRO A 214 -18.32 21.29 -3.93
C PRO A 214 -17.75 20.51 -2.74
N ALA A 215 -16.88 21.17 -1.96
CA ALA A 215 -16.43 20.64 -0.68
C ALA A 215 -17.60 20.59 0.32
N PRO A 216 -17.57 19.67 1.31
CA PRO A 216 -18.53 19.65 2.40
C PRO A 216 -18.54 20.98 3.18
N GLN A 217 -19.63 21.25 3.87
CA GLN A 217 -19.70 22.41 4.78
C GLN A 217 -18.80 22.17 5.99
N CYS A 218 -18.09 23.24 6.40
CA CYS A 218 -17.28 23.21 7.60
C CYS A 218 -18.15 23.38 8.85
N ALA A 219 -17.75 22.75 9.94
CA ALA A 219 -18.29 23.02 11.27
C ALA A 219 -18.08 24.51 11.66
N PRO A 220 -18.81 25.02 12.66
CA PRO A 220 -18.58 26.35 13.20
C PRO A 220 -17.14 26.56 13.66
N ASP A 221 -16.66 27.79 13.58
CA ASP A 221 -15.29 28.14 14.00
C ASP A 221 -15.04 27.79 15.47
N THR A 222 -14.00 27.00 15.72
CA THR A 222 -13.59 26.55 17.06
C THR A 222 -12.66 27.53 17.76
N GLY A 223 -12.14 28.55 17.06
CA GLY A 223 -11.11 29.45 17.57
C GLY A 223 -9.74 28.80 17.79
N LYS A 224 -9.54 27.54 17.34
CA LYS A 224 -8.27 26.83 17.44
C LYS A 224 -7.47 26.97 16.17
N THR A 225 -6.15 27.12 16.33
CA THR A 225 -5.20 27.37 15.23
C THR A 225 -4.25 26.18 15.05
N VAL A 226 -4.08 25.75 13.80
CA VAL A 226 -3.18 24.63 13.46
C VAL A 226 -2.24 25.04 12.32
N ALA A 227 -0.92 24.89 12.54
CA ALA A 227 0.08 25.01 11.49
C ALA A 227 0.33 23.64 10.84
N VAL A 228 0.32 23.59 9.53
CA VAL A 228 0.69 22.40 8.75
C VAL A 228 1.94 22.69 7.95
N ILE A 229 2.99 21.91 8.14
CA ILE A 229 4.29 22.06 7.46
C ILE A 229 4.35 21.08 6.29
N GLY A 230 4.31 21.61 5.07
CA GLY A 230 4.32 20.86 3.82
C GLY A 230 2.93 20.73 3.18
N GLY A 231 2.82 21.20 1.95
CA GLY A 231 1.62 21.18 1.10
C GLY A 231 1.51 19.93 0.21
N GLY A 232 2.08 18.81 0.65
CA GLY A 232 1.91 17.49 0.02
C GLY A 232 0.60 16.79 0.44
N PRO A 233 0.37 15.55 -0.02
CA PRO A 233 -0.91 14.85 0.22
C PRO A 233 -1.24 14.65 1.71
N ALA A 234 -0.25 14.38 2.57
CA ALA A 234 -0.49 14.23 4.00
C ALA A 234 -0.90 15.57 4.66
N GLY A 235 -0.19 16.66 4.35
CA GLY A 235 -0.48 17.98 4.89
C GLY A 235 -1.81 18.55 4.41
N LEU A 236 -2.08 18.46 3.12
CA LEU A 236 -3.35 18.92 2.54
C LEU A 236 -4.54 18.10 3.05
N THR A 237 -4.37 16.79 3.28
CA THR A 237 -5.41 15.96 3.90
C THR A 237 -5.68 16.38 5.34
N ALA A 238 -4.64 16.59 6.15
CA ALA A 238 -4.81 17.07 7.51
C ALA A 238 -5.49 18.46 7.52
N ALA A 239 -5.05 19.37 6.65
CA ALA A 239 -5.63 20.70 6.52
C ALA A 239 -7.12 20.65 6.13
N TYR A 240 -7.49 19.77 5.20
CA TYR A 240 -8.87 19.56 4.79
C TYR A 240 -9.75 19.13 5.95
N PHE A 241 -9.40 18.05 6.64
CA PHE A 241 -10.20 17.52 7.74
C PHE A 241 -10.27 18.49 8.91
N LEU A 242 -9.15 19.08 9.31
CA LEU A 242 -9.13 20.10 10.37
C LEU A 242 -10.01 21.30 10.02
N ARG A 243 -10.00 21.72 8.77
CA ARG A 243 -10.86 22.83 8.33
C ARG A 243 -12.34 22.44 8.33
N LEU A 244 -12.68 21.21 7.91
CA LEU A 244 -14.05 20.69 8.04
C LEU A 244 -14.52 20.64 9.49
N MET A 245 -13.63 20.37 10.43
CA MET A 245 -13.87 20.39 11.88
C MET A 245 -13.95 21.80 12.48
N GLY A 246 -13.81 22.87 11.67
CA GLY A 246 -13.95 24.26 12.10
C GLY A 246 -12.66 24.90 12.65
N HIS A 247 -11.49 24.25 12.54
CA HIS A 247 -10.24 24.86 12.98
C HIS A 247 -9.68 25.86 11.98
N ASP A 248 -8.92 26.84 12.44
CA ASP A 248 -8.20 27.78 11.58
C ASP A 248 -6.85 27.18 11.18
N VAL A 249 -6.71 26.80 9.90
CA VAL A 249 -5.57 26.05 9.41
C VAL A 249 -4.71 26.88 8.46
N THR A 250 -3.41 26.90 8.70
CA THR A 250 -2.42 27.52 7.81
C THR A 250 -1.39 26.48 7.36
N VAL A 251 -1.31 26.23 6.05
CA VAL A 251 -0.30 25.39 5.41
C VAL A 251 0.90 26.25 5.03
N PHE A 252 2.09 25.80 5.41
CA PHE A 252 3.38 26.40 5.03
C PHE A 252 4.04 25.49 4.01
N GLU A 253 4.21 25.98 2.78
CA GLU A 253 4.84 25.23 1.68
C GLU A 253 6.14 25.93 1.26
N ALA A 254 7.23 25.15 1.19
CA ALA A 254 8.55 25.64 0.81
C ALA A 254 8.67 26.04 -0.66
N ARG A 255 7.75 25.54 -1.50
CA ARG A 255 7.71 25.77 -2.94
C ARG A 255 6.63 26.79 -3.32
N ASP A 256 6.63 27.13 -4.60
CA ASP A 256 5.65 28.03 -5.22
C ASP A 256 4.34 27.33 -5.64
N GLN A 257 4.27 26.00 -5.49
CA GLN A 257 3.09 25.20 -5.83
C GLN A 257 2.82 24.11 -4.79
N LEU A 258 1.54 23.83 -4.56
CA LEU A 258 1.07 22.73 -3.72
C LEU A 258 1.08 21.39 -4.47
N GLY A 259 1.03 20.30 -3.73
CA GLY A 259 0.93 18.93 -4.24
C GLY A 259 2.10 18.04 -3.83
N GLY A 260 3.24 18.63 -3.42
CA GLY A 260 4.42 17.86 -3.01
C GLY A 260 4.85 16.85 -4.08
N MET A 261 5.12 15.59 -3.68
CA MET A 261 5.58 14.56 -4.62
C MET A 261 4.54 14.16 -5.67
N LEU A 262 3.24 14.49 -5.49
CA LEU A 262 2.23 14.31 -6.53
C LEU A 262 2.52 15.17 -7.76
N ARG A 263 2.99 16.41 -7.55
CA ARG A 263 3.33 17.36 -8.62
C ARG A 263 4.78 17.19 -9.10
N PHE A 264 5.70 17.04 -8.17
CA PHE A 264 7.13 17.10 -8.46
C PHE A 264 7.82 15.73 -8.58
N GLY A 265 7.08 14.64 -8.36
CA GLY A 265 7.64 13.29 -8.39
C GLY A 265 6.91 12.33 -9.33
N ILE A 266 5.68 12.66 -9.73
CA ILE A 266 4.87 11.81 -10.61
C ILE A 266 4.78 12.48 -11.99
N PRO A 267 5.16 11.78 -13.07
CA PRO A 267 5.11 12.36 -14.42
C PRO A 267 3.69 12.74 -14.87
N LEU A 268 3.58 13.81 -15.66
CA LEU A 268 2.30 14.34 -16.16
C LEU A 268 1.47 13.33 -16.96
N TYR A 269 2.11 12.37 -17.62
CA TYR A 269 1.39 11.33 -18.37
C TYR A 269 0.68 10.31 -17.46
N ARG A 270 1.05 10.25 -16.15
CA ARG A 270 0.35 9.46 -15.13
C ARG A 270 -0.63 10.29 -14.31
N LEU A 271 -0.24 11.50 -13.94
CA LEU A 271 -1.04 12.42 -13.15
C LEU A 271 -0.98 13.82 -13.78
N PRO A 272 -1.94 14.17 -14.65
CA PRO A 272 -2.06 15.52 -15.20
C PRO A 272 -2.30 16.56 -14.10
N ASP A 273 -1.69 17.74 -14.23
CA ASP A 273 -1.82 18.84 -13.27
C ASP A 273 -3.27 19.25 -13.04
N GLU A 274 -4.10 19.25 -14.10
CA GLU A 274 -5.53 19.59 -14.01
C GLU A 274 -6.29 18.71 -13.01
N GLN A 275 -5.96 17.42 -12.96
CA GLN A 275 -6.61 16.47 -12.05
C GLN A 275 -6.12 16.67 -10.60
N LEU A 276 -4.84 16.96 -10.42
CA LEU A 276 -4.29 17.30 -9.12
C LEU A 276 -4.85 18.62 -8.60
N ASP A 277 -4.89 19.64 -9.46
CA ASP A 277 -5.40 20.97 -9.12
C ASP A 277 -6.91 20.96 -8.80
N ALA A 278 -7.70 20.10 -9.45
CA ALA A 278 -9.09 19.91 -9.13
C ALA A 278 -9.30 19.47 -7.66
N ASP A 279 -8.50 18.49 -7.19
CA ASP A 279 -8.57 18.04 -5.80
C ASP A 279 -8.02 19.11 -4.84
N ILE A 280 -6.89 19.75 -5.16
CA ILE A 280 -6.30 20.82 -4.34
C ILE A 280 -7.27 22.02 -4.22
N ASN A 281 -7.87 22.46 -5.30
CA ASN A 281 -8.82 23.57 -5.29
C ASN A 281 -10.05 23.24 -4.44
N CYS A 282 -10.52 22.01 -4.45
CA CYS A 282 -11.59 21.56 -3.55
C CYS A 282 -11.17 21.68 -2.07
N ILE A 283 -9.94 21.25 -1.73
CA ILE A 283 -9.39 21.41 -0.38
C ILE A 283 -9.31 22.88 0.01
N LEU A 284 -8.77 23.73 -0.86
CA LEU A 284 -8.63 25.17 -0.59
C LEU A 284 -9.98 25.88 -0.45
N SER A 285 -11.01 25.40 -1.14
CA SER A 285 -12.37 25.98 -1.06
C SER A 285 -13.00 25.86 0.34
N THR A 286 -12.46 24.99 1.22
CA THR A 286 -12.87 24.92 2.63
C THR A 286 -12.37 26.10 3.47
N GLY A 287 -11.51 26.95 2.92
CA GLY A 287 -10.94 28.11 3.62
C GLY A 287 -9.58 27.84 4.28
N VAL A 288 -8.86 26.81 3.85
CA VAL A 288 -7.44 26.58 4.23
C VAL A 288 -6.59 27.76 3.79
N LYS A 289 -5.83 28.33 4.70
CA LYS A 289 -4.84 29.38 4.41
C LYS A 289 -3.52 28.77 3.97
N VAL A 290 -2.85 29.41 3.01
CA VAL A 290 -1.58 28.90 2.48
C VAL A 290 -0.53 30.00 2.47
N LYS A 291 0.69 29.68 2.93
CA LYS A 291 1.88 30.50 2.81
C LYS A 291 2.91 29.75 1.95
N MET A 292 3.01 30.16 0.69
CA MET A 292 3.96 29.62 -0.27
C MET A 292 5.35 30.22 -0.12
N ASN A 293 6.37 29.50 -0.61
CA ASN A 293 7.78 29.91 -0.56
C ASN A 293 8.27 30.17 0.87
N VAL A 294 7.78 29.39 1.84
CA VAL A 294 8.17 29.47 3.25
C VAL A 294 8.72 28.14 3.70
N ASN A 295 10.02 28.07 3.88
CA ASN A 295 10.72 26.89 4.39
C ASN A 295 10.87 26.98 5.93
N ILE A 296 10.20 26.05 6.63
CA ILE A 296 10.30 25.96 8.09
C ILE A 296 11.65 25.35 8.47
N GLY A 297 12.33 26.00 9.40
CA GLY A 297 13.72 25.72 9.78
C GLY A 297 14.74 26.65 9.11
N LYS A 298 14.37 27.28 7.96
CA LYS A 298 15.23 28.23 7.26
C LYS A 298 14.68 29.67 7.32
N ASP A 299 13.45 29.88 6.88
CA ASP A 299 12.82 31.21 6.81
C ASP A 299 12.08 31.54 8.10
N ILE A 300 11.45 30.55 8.71
CA ILE A 300 10.77 30.62 10.01
C ILE A 300 11.28 29.47 10.88
N PRO A 301 11.81 29.74 12.09
CA PRO A 301 12.20 28.69 13.03
C PRO A 301 10.99 27.84 13.44
N PHE A 302 11.18 26.52 13.54
CA PHE A 302 10.11 25.60 13.97
C PHE A 302 9.57 25.96 15.36
N ALA A 303 10.43 26.32 16.31
CA ALA A 303 10.05 26.79 17.64
C ALA A 303 9.15 28.05 17.61
N GLN A 304 9.18 28.86 16.55
CA GLN A 304 8.29 30.02 16.41
C GLN A 304 6.86 29.53 16.09
N LEU A 305 6.68 28.58 15.17
CA LEU A 305 5.35 28.03 14.86
C LEU A 305 4.68 27.44 16.10
N ARG A 306 5.45 26.71 16.93
CA ARG A 306 4.95 26.14 18.18
C ARG A 306 4.46 27.17 19.19
N ARG A 307 4.92 28.42 19.11
CA ARG A 307 4.45 29.53 19.96
C ARG A 307 3.25 30.27 19.40
N GLU A 308 3.12 30.28 18.05
CA GLU A 308 2.09 31.05 17.35
C GLU A 308 0.80 30.24 17.12
N PHE A 309 0.89 28.90 17.10
CA PHE A 309 -0.22 28.00 16.83
C PHE A 309 -0.47 27.06 18.01
N ASP A 310 -1.74 26.68 18.21
CA ASP A 310 -2.11 25.73 19.26
C ASP A 310 -1.56 24.32 19.00
N ARG A 311 -1.45 23.91 17.73
CA ARG A 311 -0.87 22.63 17.29
C ARG A 311 -0.09 22.79 16.01
N VAL A 312 0.90 21.91 15.83
CA VAL A 312 1.70 21.85 14.60
C VAL A 312 1.71 20.45 14.04
N TYR A 313 1.47 20.30 12.73
CA TYR A 313 1.57 19.03 12.01
C TYR A 313 2.73 19.08 11.03
N ILE A 314 3.72 18.18 11.19
CA ILE A 314 4.89 18.05 10.32
C ILE A 314 4.59 17.00 9.24
N SER A 315 4.62 17.41 7.98
CA SER A 315 4.37 16.56 6.80
C SER A 315 5.28 16.96 5.63
N ASN A 316 6.54 17.28 5.94
CA ASN A 316 7.53 17.76 4.96
C ASN A 316 7.98 16.69 3.96
N GLY A 317 7.55 15.43 4.11
CA GLY A 317 7.79 14.35 3.16
C GLY A 317 9.24 13.87 3.05
N ALA A 318 9.60 13.28 1.90
CA ALA A 318 10.93 12.78 1.57
C ALA A 318 11.31 13.27 0.16
N HIS A 319 12.18 14.27 0.08
CA HIS A 319 12.46 15.01 -1.16
C HIS A 319 13.90 14.87 -1.67
N SER A 320 14.79 14.24 -0.92
CA SER A 320 16.21 14.07 -1.28
C SER A 320 16.46 12.65 -1.80
N GLY A 321 17.21 12.50 -2.90
CA GLY A 321 17.58 11.19 -3.43
C GLY A 321 18.70 10.55 -2.60
N LYS A 322 18.63 9.23 -2.42
CA LYS A 322 19.73 8.46 -1.81
C LYS A 322 20.84 8.21 -2.81
N LYS A 323 22.09 8.28 -2.34
CA LYS A 323 23.28 7.95 -3.11
C LYS A 323 23.54 6.42 -3.10
N LEU A 324 24.16 5.90 -4.17
CA LEU A 324 24.63 4.51 -4.26
C LEU A 324 25.83 4.24 -3.35
N GLY A 325 26.67 5.26 -3.17
CA GLY A 325 27.94 5.14 -2.44
C GLY A 325 29.02 4.37 -3.21
N ILE A 326 29.01 4.46 -4.54
CA ILE A 326 29.96 3.81 -5.43
C ILE A 326 30.89 4.81 -6.13
N PRO A 327 32.10 4.38 -6.54
CA PRO A 327 33.00 5.22 -7.31
C PRO A 327 32.35 5.73 -8.61
N GLY A 328 32.58 7.01 -8.93
CA GLY A 328 32.06 7.67 -10.13
C GLY A 328 30.63 8.24 -9.97
N GLU A 329 30.03 8.15 -8.80
CA GLU A 329 28.66 8.64 -8.57
C GLU A 329 28.50 10.16 -8.68
N ASP A 330 29.57 10.92 -8.51
CA ASP A 330 29.60 12.39 -8.65
C ASP A 330 30.03 12.85 -10.05
N ALA A 331 29.99 11.97 -11.06
CA ALA A 331 30.35 12.29 -12.45
C ALA A 331 29.27 13.12 -13.16
N ASN A 332 29.70 13.84 -14.21
CA ASN A 332 28.78 14.52 -15.13
C ASN A 332 27.92 13.48 -15.87
N GLY A 333 26.60 13.65 -15.87
CA GLY A 333 25.65 12.68 -16.45
C GLY A 333 25.06 11.72 -15.41
N VAL A 334 25.44 11.82 -14.12
CA VAL A 334 24.75 11.12 -13.03
C VAL A 334 23.66 12.00 -12.44
N TYR A 335 22.44 11.47 -12.37
CA TYR A 335 21.26 12.17 -11.87
C TYR A 335 20.63 11.40 -10.71
N SER A 336 20.08 12.13 -9.73
CA SER A 336 19.09 11.58 -8.81
C SER A 336 17.74 11.50 -9.49
N ALA A 337 17.04 10.37 -9.42
CA ALA A 337 15.70 10.21 -9.98
C ALA A 337 14.72 11.26 -9.44
N VAL A 338 14.79 11.54 -8.13
CA VAL A 338 13.92 12.53 -7.49
C VAL A 338 14.18 13.94 -8.02
N GLN A 339 15.46 14.29 -8.20
CA GLN A 339 15.83 15.60 -8.74
C GLN A 339 15.42 15.73 -10.21
N LEU A 340 15.65 14.69 -11.02
CA LEU A 340 15.24 14.66 -12.42
C LEU A 340 13.73 14.87 -12.60
N LEU A 341 12.92 14.10 -11.86
CA LEU A 341 11.47 14.24 -11.94
C LEU A 341 11.00 15.61 -11.47
N ARG A 342 11.65 16.17 -10.46
CA ARG A 342 11.41 17.53 -9.97
C ARG A 342 11.72 18.58 -11.01
N ASP A 343 12.90 18.50 -11.64
CA ASP A 343 13.31 19.43 -12.68
C ASP A 343 12.36 19.38 -13.89
N MET A 344 11.81 18.20 -14.18
CA MET A 344 10.75 18.05 -15.18
C MET A 344 9.45 18.76 -14.78
N GLY A 345 9.01 18.59 -13.52
CA GLY A 345 7.84 19.31 -12.99
C GLY A 345 8.03 20.82 -13.00
N ASP A 346 9.27 21.30 -12.83
CA ASP A 346 9.65 22.72 -12.93
C ASP A 346 9.86 23.19 -14.40
N GLY A 347 9.61 22.34 -15.41
CA GLY A 347 9.84 22.65 -16.82
C GLY A 347 11.30 22.71 -17.26
N LYS A 348 12.21 22.14 -16.45
CA LYS A 348 13.68 22.12 -16.67
C LYS A 348 14.19 20.74 -17.10
N ALA A 349 13.46 20.09 -18.03
CA ALA A 349 13.81 18.75 -18.49
C ALA A 349 15.19 18.74 -19.19
N PRO A 350 16.08 17.78 -18.84
CA PRO A 350 17.31 17.57 -19.62
C PRO A 350 16.99 16.96 -20.98
N ASP A 351 17.89 17.16 -21.93
CA ASP A 351 17.81 16.52 -23.24
C ASP A 351 18.59 15.20 -23.25
N PHE A 352 17.87 14.09 -23.48
CA PHE A 352 18.46 12.75 -23.62
C PHE A 352 18.46 12.24 -25.05
N THR A 353 18.20 13.12 -26.03
CA THR A 353 18.18 12.76 -27.47
C THR A 353 19.46 12.01 -27.87
N GLY A 354 19.29 10.79 -28.37
CA GLY A 354 20.36 9.91 -28.82
C GLY A 354 21.24 9.29 -27.72
N LYS A 355 21.01 9.62 -26.44
CA LYS A 355 21.79 9.08 -25.32
C LYS A 355 21.31 7.70 -24.89
N ARG A 356 22.23 6.90 -24.34
CA ARG A 356 21.94 5.66 -23.64
C ARG A 356 21.79 5.96 -22.15
N VAL A 357 20.64 5.63 -21.58
CA VAL A 357 20.30 5.93 -20.18
C VAL A 357 20.28 4.65 -19.36
N LEU A 358 21.00 4.64 -18.24
CA LEU A 358 21.16 3.52 -17.32
C LEU A 358 20.50 3.87 -15.98
N VAL A 359 19.37 3.26 -15.66
CA VAL A 359 18.59 3.53 -14.44
C VAL A 359 18.88 2.45 -13.40
N VAL A 360 19.21 2.84 -12.17
CA VAL A 360 19.47 1.91 -11.06
C VAL A 360 18.32 1.97 -10.06
N GLY A 361 17.50 0.92 -10.00
CA GLY A 361 16.37 0.82 -9.09
C GLY A 361 15.30 -0.15 -9.54
N GLY A 362 14.29 -0.42 -8.72
CA GLY A 362 13.21 -1.37 -9.03
C GLY A 362 11.88 -1.01 -8.37
N GLY A 363 11.68 0.25 -8.00
CA GLY A 363 10.43 0.79 -7.48
C GLY A 363 9.67 1.62 -8.53
N ASN A 364 8.48 2.12 -8.19
CA ASN A 364 7.66 2.95 -9.08
C ASN A 364 8.43 4.17 -9.62
N VAL A 365 9.24 4.83 -8.78
CA VAL A 365 10.09 5.96 -9.20
C VAL A 365 11.08 5.55 -10.32
N ALA A 366 11.64 4.34 -10.26
CA ALA A 366 12.52 3.84 -11.32
C ALA A 366 11.74 3.65 -12.63
N MET A 367 10.53 3.12 -12.58
CA MET A 367 9.67 2.96 -13.77
C MET A 367 9.26 4.32 -14.33
N ASP A 368 8.93 5.28 -13.50
CA ASP A 368 8.62 6.65 -13.91
C ASP A 368 9.81 7.30 -14.67
N VAL A 369 11.02 7.15 -14.11
CA VAL A 369 12.23 7.69 -14.71
C VAL A 369 12.61 6.99 -16.03
N VAL A 370 12.47 5.67 -16.08
CA VAL A 370 12.70 4.87 -17.28
C VAL A 370 11.81 5.35 -18.43
N ARG A 371 10.49 5.38 -18.19
CA ARG A 371 9.49 5.81 -19.18
C ARG A 371 9.64 7.29 -19.56
N THR A 372 10.04 8.13 -18.59
CA THR A 372 10.38 9.53 -18.81
C THR A 372 11.61 9.66 -19.72
N SER A 373 12.67 8.86 -19.50
CA SER A 373 13.88 8.90 -20.32
C SER A 373 13.62 8.57 -21.78
N VAL A 374 12.71 7.61 -22.06
CA VAL A 374 12.25 7.33 -23.43
C VAL A 374 11.60 8.57 -24.05
N ARG A 375 10.73 9.27 -23.29
CA ARG A 375 10.05 10.50 -23.77
C ARG A 375 10.99 11.68 -23.95
N LEU A 376 12.13 11.69 -23.25
CA LEU A 376 13.19 12.68 -23.42
C LEU A 376 14.14 12.36 -24.61
N GLY A 377 13.81 11.36 -25.43
CA GLY A 377 14.52 11.03 -26.66
C GLY A 377 15.71 10.09 -26.50
N ALA A 378 15.83 9.38 -25.39
CA ALA A 378 16.88 8.39 -25.20
C ALA A 378 16.84 7.32 -26.31
N SER A 379 18.02 6.96 -26.85
CA SER A 379 18.17 5.95 -27.90
C SER A 379 18.04 4.52 -27.37
N ALA A 380 18.37 4.32 -26.09
CA ALA A 380 18.19 3.08 -25.35
C ALA A 380 18.06 3.38 -23.85
N VAL A 381 17.23 2.62 -23.14
CA VAL A 381 17.03 2.75 -21.69
C VAL A 381 17.14 1.39 -21.04
N TYR A 382 18.04 1.27 -20.07
CA TYR A 382 18.25 0.06 -19.28
C TYR A 382 17.88 0.32 -17.82
N CYS A 383 17.17 -0.64 -17.20
CA CYS A 383 16.83 -0.60 -15.78
C CYS A 383 17.53 -1.73 -15.03
N PHE A 384 18.44 -1.41 -14.13
CA PHE A 384 19.23 -2.38 -13.35
C PHE A 384 18.64 -2.59 -11.98
N TYR A 385 18.34 -3.86 -11.67
CA TYR A 385 17.81 -4.23 -10.36
C TYR A 385 18.60 -5.40 -9.75
N ARG A 386 19.02 -5.26 -8.49
CA ARG A 386 19.87 -6.24 -7.81
C ARG A 386 19.18 -7.53 -7.36
N ARG A 387 17.85 -7.64 -7.50
CA ARG A 387 17.05 -8.83 -7.19
C ARG A 387 16.33 -9.33 -8.43
N ARG A 388 15.47 -10.34 -8.27
CA ARG A 388 14.64 -10.87 -9.36
C ARG A 388 13.52 -9.87 -9.72
N ARG A 389 12.95 -10.00 -10.89
CA ARG A 389 11.80 -9.19 -11.35
C ARG A 389 10.62 -9.25 -10.36
N GLN A 390 10.29 -10.44 -9.86
CA GLN A 390 9.22 -10.62 -8.87
C GLN A 390 9.49 -9.98 -7.51
N ASP A 391 10.73 -9.61 -7.20
CA ASP A 391 11.12 -8.92 -5.99
C ASP A 391 11.12 -7.38 -6.16
N MET A 392 10.78 -6.87 -7.35
CA MET A 392 10.64 -5.44 -7.59
C MET A 392 9.46 -4.89 -6.79
N THR A 393 9.59 -3.66 -6.30
CA THR A 393 8.51 -2.98 -5.56
C THR A 393 7.63 -2.12 -6.44
N ALA A 394 7.98 -1.98 -7.71
CA ALA A 394 7.10 -1.34 -8.69
C ALA A 394 5.88 -2.21 -8.96
N GLN A 395 4.76 -1.56 -9.27
CA GLN A 395 3.55 -2.26 -9.70
C GLN A 395 3.83 -3.05 -10.99
N PRO A 396 3.30 -4.27 -11.14
CA PRO A 396 3.49 -5.07 -12.34
C PRO A 396 3.13 -4.32 -13.63
N GLU A 397 2.04 -3.57 -13.62
CA GLU A 397 1.57 -2.75 -14.74
C GLU A 397 2.59 -1.69 -15.16
N GLU A 398 3.32 -1.09 -14.20
CA GLU A 398 4.34 -0.09 -14.50
C GLU A 398 5.61 -0.72 -15.09
N ILE A 399 5.96 -1.93 -14.63
CA ILE A 399 7.09 -2.69 -15.21
C ILE A 399 6.76 -3.11 -16.65
N GLU A 400 5.55 -3.61 -16.87
CA GLU A 400 5.09 -4.01 -18.21
C GLU A 400 4.98 -2.81 -19.14
N GLY A 401 4.48 -1.68 -18.64
CA GLY A 401 4.42 -0.43 -19.37
C GLY A 401 5.82 0.07 -19.78
N ALA A 402 6.81 -0.02 -18.91
CA ALA A 402 8.19 0.34 -19.21
C ALA A 402 8.80 -0.55 -20.30
N ILE A 403 8.57 -1.87 -20.22
CA ILE A 403 9.03 -2.83 -21.23
C ILE A 403 8.33 -2.59 -22.57
N ALA A 404 7.02 -2.33 -22.57
CA ALA A 404 6.26 -2.04 -23.78
C ALA A 404 6.71 -0.76 -24.47
N GLU A 405 7.26 0.20 -23.73
CA GLU A 405 7.87 1.43 -24.25
C GLU A 405 9.34 1.24 -24.70
N GLY A 406 9.87 0.01 -24.68
CA GLY A 406 11.20 -0.32 -25.19
C GLY A 406 12.32 -0.27 -24.17
N CYS A 407 12.02 -0.26 -22.87
CA CYS A 407 13.04 -0.37 -21.83
C CYS A 407 13.47 -1.81 -21.60
N GLU A 408 14.78 -2.04 -21.46
CA GLU A 408 15.34 -3.33 -21.07
C GLU A 408 15.49 -3.38 -19.55
N VAL A 409 14.90 -4.44 -18.92
CA VAL A 409 14.96 -4.63 -17.47
C VAL A 409 15.96 -5.73 -17.13
N GLU A 410 17.14 -5.32 -16.64
CA GLU A 410 18.26 -6.16 -16.24
C GLU A 410 18.17 -6.47 -14.75
N THR A 411 17.68 -7.67 -14.43
CA THR A 411 17.57 -8.14 -13.04
C THR A 411 18.82 -8.91 -12.59
N LEU A 412 18.98 -9.04 -11.26
CA LEU A 412 20.16 -9.67 -10.65
C LEU A 412 21.46 -8.97 -11.07
N ARG A 413 21.43 -7.64 -11.12
CA ARG A 413 22.58 -6.78 -11.44
C ARG A 413 22.74 -5.72 -10.36
N ALA A 414 23.81 -5.78 -9.59
CA ALA A 414 24.14 -4.78 -8.57
C ALA A 414 25.18 -3.80 -9.10
N PRO A 415 24.97 -2.48 -9.03
CA PRO A 415 25.96 -1.51 -9.47
C PRO A 415 27.21 -1.56 -8.56
N VAL A 416 28.39 -1.45 -9.17
CA VAL A 416 29.69 -1.49 -8.49
C VAL A 416 30.44 -0.18 -8.63
N ARG A 417 30.48 0.39 -9.84
CA ARG A 417 31.12 1.67 -10.13
C ARG A 417 30.61 2.24 -11.45
N ILE A 418 30.79 3.53 -11.60
CA ILE A 418 30.52 4.27 -12.86
C ILE A 418 31.89 4.63 -13.46
N GLU A 419 32.10 4.27 -14.71
CA GLU A 419 33.28 4.67 -15.47
C GLU A 419 33.07 6.02 -16.14
N THR A 420 34.14 6.82 -16.17
CA THR A 420 34.13 8.17 -16.73
C THR A 420 35.25 8.38 -17.73
N ASP A 421 35.08 9.37 -18.61
CA ASP A 421 36.14 9.85 -19.47
C ASP A 421 37.07 10.87 -18.75
N GLU A 422 38.05 11.43 -19.46
CA GLU A 422 39.00 12.42 -18.94
C GLU A 422 38.32 13.73 -18.49
N ASN A 423 37.11 14.01 -18.97
CA ASN A 423 36.29 15.17 -18.59
C ASN A 423 35.28 14.87 -17.49
N ASN A 424 35.40 13.70 -16.83
CA ASN A 424 34.50 13.21 -15.82
C ASN A 424 33.04 13.01 -16.31
N ASN A 425 32.82 12.72 -17.61
CA ASN A 425 31.50 12.35 -18.12
C ASN A 425 31.32 10.82 -18.03
N VAL A 426 30.09 10.38 -17.76
CA VAL A 426 29.72 8.96 -17.74
C VAL A 426 30.01 8.29 -19.08
N THR A 427 30.65 7.12 -19.04
CA THR A 427 30.89 6.27 -20.22
C THR A 427 30.32 4.85 -20.06
N ALA A 428 30.22 4.35 -18.83
CA ALA A 428 29.62 3.04 -18.55
C ALA A 428 29.22 2.88 -17.07
N LEU A 429 28.28 1.98 -16.85
CA LEU A 429 27.99 1.40 -15.53
C LEU A 429 28.53 -0.01 -15.45
N ILE A 430 29.30 -0.30 -14.41
CA ILE A 430 29.78 -1.64 -14.10
C ILE A 430 28.88 -2.27 -13.05
N VAL A 431 28.40 -3.45 -13.34
CA VAL A 431 27.52 -4.21 -12.46
C VAL A 431 28.07 -5.59 -12.13
N GLN A 432 27.87 -6.06 -10.91
CA GLN A 432 28.16 -7.40 -10.48
C GLN A 432 26.91 -8.27 -10.61
N PRO A 433 26.96 -9.38 -11.39
CA PRO A 433 25.89 -10.37 -11.39
C PRO A 433 25.58 -10.89 -9.98
N GLN A 434 24.29 -11.12 -9.71
CA GLN A 434 23.80 -11.53 -8.40
C GLN A 434 23.12 -12.89 -8.47
N ILE A 435 23.14 -13.60 -7.35
CA ILE A 435 22.30 -14.78 -7.09
C ILE A 435 21.38 -14.48 -5.91
N VAL A 436 20.29 -15.24 -5.82
CA VAL A 436 19.36 -15.18 -4.69
C VAL A 436 20.04 -15.79 -3.47
N GLY A 437 20.19 -15.01 -2.41
CA GLY A 437 20.71 -15.44 -1.12
C GLY A 437 19.60 -15.69 -0.10
N ASP A 438 19.97 -15.65 1.19
CA ASP A 438 19.05 -15.85 2.30
C ASP A 438 17.95 -14.77 2.32
N TYR A 439 16.82 -15.11 2.92
CA TYR A 439 15.72 -14.16 3.08
C TYR A 439 15.87 -13.34 4.36
N SER A 440 15.59 -12.03 4.28
CA SER A 440 15.47 -11.13 5.41
C SER A 440 14.25 -10.26 5.23
N ASN A 441 13.39 -10.19 6.25
CA ASN A 441 12.12 -9.45 6.21
C ASN A 441 11.26 -9.78 4.96
N GLY A 442 11.14 -11.07 4.63
CA GLY A 442 10.33 -11.55 3.51
C GLY A 442 10.94 -11.30 2.12
N ARG A 443 12.17 -10.78 2.01
CA ARG A 443 12.84 -10.48 0.73
C ARG A 443 14.21 -11.14 0.64
N PRO A 444 14.60 -11.67 -0.55
CA PRO A 444 15.91 -12.27 -0.72
C PRO A 444 17.01 -11.23 -0.59
N LEU A 445 18.07 -11.57 0.13
CA LEU A 445 19.34 -10.82 0.14
C LEU A 445 20.14 -11.23 -1.10
N PRO A 446 20.49 -10.30 -2.00
CA PRO A 446 21.32 -10.63 -3.14
C PRO A 446 22.76 -10.93 -2.68
N ARG A 447 23.39 -11.92 -3.30
CA ARG A 447 24.80 -12.26 -3.15
C ARG A 447 25.49 -12.18 -4.50
N ASN A 448 26.77 -11.84 -4.51
CA ASN A 448 27.54 -11.84 -5.75
C ASN A 448 27.59 -13.25 -6.33
N ALA A 449 27.31 -13.36 -7.62
CA ALA A 449 27.57 -14.58 -8.38
C ALA A 449 29.07 -14.75 -8.60
N ASP A 450 29.52 -16.00 -8.81
CA ASP A 450 30.89 -16.32 -9.22
C ASP A 450 31.03 -16.12 -10.75
N GLU A 451 30.76 -14.89 -11.17
CA GLU A 451 30.81 -14.42 -12.56
C GLU A 451 31.54 -13.09 -12.61
N PRO A 452 32.21 -12.77 -13.73
CA PRO A 452 32.89 -11.48 -13.88
C PRO A 452 31.90 -10.32 -13.90
N GLU A 453 32.38 -9.16 -13.48
CA GLU A 453 31.67 -7.90 -13.64
C GLU A 453 31.30 -7.66 -15.09
N GLN A 454 30.14 -7.07 -15.32
CA GLN A 454 29.62 -6.75 -16.65
C GLN A 454 29.63 -5.24 -16.86
N ARG A 455 30.01 -4.82 -18.05
CA ARG A 455 30.11 -3.43 -18.45
C ARG A 455 28.97 -3.07 -19.40
N TYR A 456 28.15 -2.08 -19.01
CA TYR A 456 27.10 -1.50 -19.83
C TYR A 456 27.47 -0.07 -20.22
N GLU A 457 27.65 0.17 -21.50
CA GLU A 457 27.93 1.51 -22.02
C GLU A 457 26.71 2.42 -21.88
N GLY A 458 26.93 3.66 -21.47
CA GLY A 458 25.88 4.64 -21.31
C GLY A 458 26.42 6.04 -21.09
N ASP A 459 25.60 7.03 -21.44
CA ASP A 459 25.94 8.43 -21.38
C ASP A 459 25.34 9.11 -20.14
N VAL A 460 24.32 8.45 -19.53
CA VAL A 460 23.58 8.95 -18.38
C VAL A 460 23.33 7.80 -17.42
N VAL A 461 23.55 8.03 -16.12
CA VAL A 461 23.15 7.14 -15.03
C VAL A 461 22.13 7.84 -14.13
N ILE A 462 21.00 7.19 -13.86
CA ILE A 462 19.96 7.74 -12.98
C ILE A 462 19.76 6.85 -11.76
N VAL A 463 19.94 7.41 -10.58
CA VAL A 463 19.89 6.70 -9.29
C VAL A 463 18.48 6.78 -8.70
N ALA A 464 17.78 5.64 -8.65
CA ALA A 464 16.39 5.50 -8.20
C ALA A 464 16.24 4.48 -7.05
N ILE A 465 17.13 4.54 -6.03
CA ILE A 465 17.19 3.58 -4.93
C ILE A 465 16.48 4.03 -3.66
N GLY A 466 15.67 5.06 -3.74
CA GLY A 466 14.87 5.58 -2.65
C GLY A 466 15.15 7.04 -2.33
N GLN A 467 14.41 7.54 -1.33
CA GLN A 467 14.41 8.95 -0.93
C GLN A 467 14.85 9.09 0.52
N ALA A 468 15.31 10.29 0.88
CA ALA A 468 15.68 10.68 2.23
C ALA A 468 14.81 11.86 2.69
N ILE A 469 14.69 11.99 4.00
CA ILE A 469 13.90 13.02 4.68
C ILE A 469 14.85 14.10 5.19
N GLU A 470 14.46 15.36 5.06
CA GLU A 470 15.16 16.49 5.64
C GLU A 470 14.64 16.72 7.06
N SER A 471 15.23 16.03 8.04
CA SER A 471 14.82 16.05 9.45
C SER A 471 15.58 17.06 10.31
N ALA A 472 16.75 17.52 9.87
CA ALA A 472 17.67 18.34 10.65
C ALA A 472 17.01 19.57 11.33
N PRO A 473 16.16 20.39 10.66
CA PRO A 473 15.55 21.54 11.30
C PRO A 473 14.62 21.22 12.48
N PHE A 474 14.09 20.00 12.49
CA PHE A 474 13.21 19.53 13.56
C PHE A 474 14.00 18.84 14.68
N GLU A 475 15.08 18.14 14.34
CA GLU A 475 16.00 17.53 15.30
C GLU A 475 16.66 18.57 16.21
N GLU A 476 17.05 19.72 15.64
CA GLU A 476 17.64 20.84 16.39
C GLU A 476 16.69 21.40 17.46
N ASP A 477 15.38 21.34 17.22
CA ASP A 477 14.31 21.74 18.14
C ASP A 477 13.77 20.56 18.99
N GLY A 478 14.48 19.42 19.01
CA GLY A 478 14.24 18.30 19.91
C GLY A 478 13.24 17.25 19.41
N VAL A 479 12.82 17.28 18.14
CA VAL A 479 11.96 16.22 17.56
C VAL A 479 12.79 14.94 17.44
N PRO A 480 12.35 13.82 18.05
CA PRO A 480 13.09 12.56 18.01
C PRO A 480 13.08 11.94 16.61
N THR A 481 14.26 11.45 16.19
CA THR A 481 14.42 10.78 14.91
C THR A 481 15.13 9.43 15.03
N LYS A 482 14.97 8.58 14.03
CA LYS A 482 15.71 7.33 13.89
C LYS A 482 16.08 7.12 12.44
N ARG A 483 17.38 7.16 12.14
CA ARG A 483 17.91 7.03 10.77
C ARG A 483 17.34 8.08 9.81
N GLY A 484 17.14 9.31 10.27
CA GLY A 484 16.59 10.41 9.50
C GLY A 484 15.06 10.39 9.32
N VAL A 485 14.34 9.48 9.96
CA VAL A 485 12.88 9.40 9.98
C VAL A 485 12.37 9.97 11.28
N LEU A 486 11.36 10.85 11.26
CA LEU A 486 10.73 11.40 12.46
C LEU A 486 9.99 10.29 13.22
N LEU A 487 10.12 10.25 14.53
CA LEU A 487 9.39 9.30 15.36
C LEU A 487 8.07 9.93 15.81
N ALA A 488 6.96 9.28 15.46
CA ALA A 488 5.63 9.62 15.93
C ALA A 488 4.93 8.36 16.43
N GLU A 489 3.98 8.52 17.33
CA GLU A 489 3.08 7.47 17.77
C GLU A 489 2.04 7.14 16.69
N GLU A 490 1.23 6.11 16.87
CA GLU A 490 0.16 5.74 15.92
C GLU A 490 -0.88 6.85 15.74
N THR A 491 -1.08 7.68 16.75
CA THR A 491 -1.91 8.90 16.73
C THR A 491 -1.30 10.05 15.93
N GLY A 492 -0.05 9.93 15.53
CA GLY A 492 0.74 10.99 14.89
C GLY A 492 1.42 11.93 15.88
N VAL A 493 1.15 11.86 17.19
CA VAL A 493 1.80 12.75 18.17
C VAL A 493 3.29 12.44 18.30
N ILE A 494 4.11 13.48 18.45
CA ILE A 494 5.54 13.32 18.70
C ILE A 494 5.78 13.01 20.18
N PRO A 495 6.51 11.92 20.52
CA PRO A 495 6.82 11.59 21.91
C PRO A 495 7.46 12.76 22.67
N GLY A 496 6.86 13.15 23.80
CA GLY A 496 7.32 14.28 24.63
C GLY A 496 6.93 15.68 24.13
N MET A 497 6.18 15.78 23.02
CA MET A 497 5.71 17.06 22.45
C MET A 497 4.20 16.96 22.13
N PRO A 498 3.31 17.13 23.11
CA PRO A 498 1.86 16.93 22.93
C PRO A 498 1.19 17.97 22.02
N ASP A 499 1.89 19.05 21.67
CA ASP A 499 1.48 20.09 20.75
C ASP A 499 1.92 19.82 19.29
N VAL A 500 2.76 18.79 19.05
CA VAL A 500 3.38 18.49 17.75
C VAL A 500 2.96 17.13 17.27
N TYR A 501 2.54 17.09 16.02
CA TYR A 501 2.16 15.87 15.28
C TYR A 501 3.01 15.74 14.04
N ALA A 502 3.20 14.51 13.55
CA ALA A 502 3.86 14.26 12.28
C ALA A 502 3.22 13.08 11.55
N GLY A 503 3.33 13.07 10.22
CA GLY A 503 2.81 11.96 9.41
C GLY A 503 3.16 12.05 7.93
N GLY A 504 2.83 11.00 7.20
CA GLY A 504 3.25 10.81 5.81
C GLY A 504 4.70 10.33 5.71
N ASP A 505 5.33 10.59 4.57
CA ASP A 505 6.66 10.03 4.26
C ASP A 505 7.77 10.45 5.24
N CYS A 506 7.62 11.56 5.96
CA CYS A 506 8.61 11.96 6.97
C CYS A 506 8.62 11.04 8.21
N VAL A 507 7.54 10.27 8.44
CA VAL A 507 7.41 9.29 9.53
C VAL A 507 7.53 7.85 9.03
N SER A 508 6.83 7.50 7.95
CA SER A 508 6.81 6.13 7.42
C SER A 508 7.99 5.78 6.51
N GLY A 509 8.77 6.78 6.08
CA GLY A 509 9.58 6.69 4.87
C GLY A 509 8.72 6.81 3.61
N PRO A 510 9.33 6.93 2.41
CA PRO A 510 8.61 7.05 1.15
C PRO A 510 7.62 5.90 0.96
N ALA A 511 6.35 6.26 0.76
CA ALA A 511 5.24 5.30 0.67
C ALA A 511 4.25 5.72 -0.44
N THR A 512 2.98 5.38 -0.27
CA THR A 512 1.93 5.62 -1.28
C THR A 512 1.07 6.83 -0.91
N VAL A 513 0.41 7.42 -1.92
CA VAL A 513 -0.52 8.55 -1.70
C VAL A 513 -1.61 8.21 -0.68
N ILE A 514 -2.20 7.00 -0.76
CA ILE A 514 -3.28 6.62 0.14
C ILE A 514 -2.83 6.47 1.61
N ARG A 515 -1.57 6.09 1.86
CA ARG A 515 -0.97 6.07 3.20
C ARG A 515 -0.69 7.50 3.71
N ALA A 516 -0.27 8.39 2.84
CA ALA A 516 -0.10 9.80 3.19
C ALA A 516 -1.45 10.44 3.57
N ILE A 517 -2.52 10.12 2.84
CA ILE A 517 -3.90 10.53 3.15
C ILE A 517 -4.33 9.97 4.51
N GLN A 518 -4.11 8.69 4.77
CA GLN A 518 -4.39 8.10 6.08
C GLN A 518 -3.69 8.86 7.21
N ALA A 519 -2.38 9.10 7.07
CA ALA A 519 -1.61 9.80 8.10
C ALA A 519 -2.17 11.20 8.39
N GLY A 520 -2.56 11.95 7.35
CA GLY A 520 -3.19 13.26 7.50
C GLY A 520 -4.56 13.19 8.18
N LYS A 521 -5.39 12.21 7.80
CA LYS A 521 -6.71 11.99 8.41
C LYS A 521 -6.60 11.61 9.90
N VAL A 522 -5.71 10.67 10.23
CA VAL A 522 -5.47 10.23 11.62
C VAL A 522 -4.95 11.40 12.47
N ALA A 523 -3.98 12.15 11.98
CA ALA A 523 -3.45 13.30 12.70
C ALA A 523 -4.55 14.36 12.93
N ALA A 524 -5.39 14.64 11.93
CA ALA A 524 -6.47 15.61 12.08
C ALA A 524 -7.48 15.22 13.17
N GLY A 525 -7.92 13.95 13.22
CA GLY A 525 -8.81 13.46 14.27
C GLY A 525 -8.18 13.56 15.66
N ASN A 526 -6.93 13.13 15.82
CA ASN A 526 -6.23 13.21 17.11
C ASN A 526 -5.90 14.65 17.54
N ILE A 527 -5.68 15.57 16.60
CA ILE A 527 -5.55 17.00 16.90
C ILE A 527 -6.87 17.55 17.44
N ASP A 528 -8.00 17.24 16.80
CA ASP A 528 -9.34 17.63 17.26
C ASP A 528 -9.62 17.11 18.67
N GLU A 529 -9.38 15.81 18.91
CA GLU A 529 -9.51 15.20 20.23
C GLU A 529 -8.62 15.86 21.29
N SER A 530 -7.41 16.29 20.91
CA SER A 530 -6.47 16.97 21.82
C SER A 530 -6.96 18.36 22.27
N PHE A 531 -7.94 18.92 21.57
CA PHE A 531 -8.65 20.14 21.98
C PHE A 531 -9.89 19.85 22.84
N GLY A 532 -10.14 18.58 23.17
CA GLY A 532 -11.34 18.14 23.87
C GLY A 532 -12.60 18.16 22.99
N MET A 533 -12.44 18.08 21.68
CA MET A 533 -13.52 18.07 20.68
C MET A 533 -13.62 16.70 20.02
N HIS A 534 -14.73 16.41 19.40
CA HIS A 534 -14.93 15.17 18.64
C HIS A 534 -15.91 15.45 17.50
N HIS A 535 -15.38 15.83 16.33
CA HIS A 535 -16.19 16.11 15.15
C HIS A 535 -16.26 14.87 14.25
N GLU A 536 -17.47 14.45 13.92
CA GLU A 536 -17.71 13.44 12.90
C GLU A 536 -17.91 14.09 11.53
N ILE A 537 -17.21 13.59 10.52
CA ILE A 537 -17.41 14.04 9.13
C ILE A 537 -18.56 13.21 8.51
N THR A 538 -19.67 13.86 8.24
CA THR A 538 -20.86 13.27 7.61
C THR A 538 -20.96 13.67 6.14
N VAL A 539 -21.79 12.95 5.39
CA VAL A 539 -22.09 13.24 3.98
C VAL A 539 -23.58 13.49 3.83
N ASP A 540 -23.93 14.63 3.30
CA ASP A 540 -25.29 14.91 2.86
C ASP A 540 -25.40 14.62 1.35
N PHE A 541 -26.39 13.78 0.97
CA PHE A 541 -26.64 13.33 -0.40
C PHE A 541 -27.72 14.16 -1.09
#